data_da39093d9f2b6563b817cfb0af37fb7f
#
_entry.id   da39093d9f2b6563b817cfb0af37fb7f
#
_cell.length_a   1.000
_cell.length_b   1.000
_cell.length_c   1.000
_cell.angle_alpha   90.00
_cell.angle_beta   90.00
_cell.angle_gamma   90.00
#
_symmetry.space_group_name_H-M   'P 1'
#
loop_
_entity.id
_entity.type
_entity.pdbx_description
1 polymer ?
#
loop_
_entity_poly.entity_id
_entity_poly.type
_entity_poly.pdbx_seq_one_letter_code
_entity_poly.pdbx_strand_id
1 'polypeptide(L)'
;MNLRTGKQTLGPGYAPRTINHALTVISGFYEFHAGNGAGPVVNPVPASKDRRAELSHRSPMEAPIHVRRARLRQRVPKQLPRSLPDGMWDELFEAMKNDRDRALLSCYVSSGARAEELLGIEIGDVNWAGQQIYVVSKGTKNREPVPASPDAFRYLAAYLSQAGVPKAGEKLWRALRGDPRPLTYSAMRRVLQRANAKLQTNWTLHDLRHTAATRMANDPKMTLPEVQRVMRHAKLDTTGIYLTVRLDEMTEKLQDLYTRPRQVPKFAPGYDPEDVRAVFGG
;
A
#
# COMPACT_ATOMS: atom_id res chain seq x y z
N MET A 1 24.46 -2.99 -2.85
CA MET A 1 23.44 -1.93 -2.96
C MET A 1 23.33 -1.49 -4.41
N ASN A 2 22.11 -1.33 -4.93
CA ASN A 2 21.93 -0.73 -6.26
C ASN A 2 22.17 0.79 -6.17
N LEU A 3 23.09 1.33 -6.96
CA LEU A 3 23.53 2.73 -6.85
C LEU A 3 22.43 3.73 -7.25
N ARG A 4 21.55 3.37 -8.19
CA ARG A 4 20.46 4.26 -8.66
C ARG A 4 19.24 4.27 -7.76
N THR A 5 18.92 3.14 -7.14
CA THR A 5 17.67 2.98 -6.38
C THR A 5 17.88 2.87 -4.87
N GLY A 6 19.13 2.83 -4.41
CA GLY A 6 19.49 2.68 -3.00
C GLY A 6 19.10 1.33 -2.38
N LYS A 7 18.55 0.39 -3.16
CA LYS A 7 18.15 -0.92 -2.63
C LYS A 7 19.35 -1.76 -2.24
N GLN A 8 19.37 -2.17 -0.99
CA GLN A 8 20.39 -3.09 -0.51
C GLN A 8 20.27 -4.44 -1.21
N THR A 9 21.41 -5.01 -1.60
CA THR A 9 21.48 -6.40 -2.05
C THR A 9 21.36 -7.30 -0.82
N LEU A 10 20.53 -8.34 -0.91
CA LEU A 10 20.46 -9.35 0.15
C LEU A 10 21.82 -10.03 0.26
N GLY A 11 22.36 -10.09 1.49
CA GLY A 11 23.54 -10.87 1.80
C GLY A 11 23.28 -12.38 1.72
N PRO A 12 24.30 -13.21 1.91
CA PRO A 12 24.11 -14.65 2.02
C PRO A 12 23.22 -14.97 3.24
N GLY A 13 22.25 -15.89 3.04
CA GLY A 13 21.29 -16.28 4.07
C GLY A 13 19.90 -15.64 3.92
N TYR A 14 19.03 -15.91 4.88
CA TYR A 14 17.66 -15.40 4.89
C TYR A 14 17.57 -14.02 5.53
N ALA A 15 16.71 -13.18 4.95
CA ALA A 15 16.40 -11.88 5.54
C ALA A 15 15.73 -12.06 6.93
N PRO A 16 15.97 -11.14 7.90
CA PRO A 16 15.38 -11.19 9.25
C PRO A 16 13.86 -11.39 9.24
N ARG A 17 13.15 -10.78 8.28
CA ARG A 17 11.70 -10.94 8.12
C ARG A 17 11.32 -12.36 7.71
N THR A 18 12.10 -13.00 6.85
CA THR A 18 11.89 -14.39 6.41
C THR A 18 12.11 -15.36 7.57
N ILE A 19 13.17 -15.15 8.37
CA ILE A 19 13.44 -15.93 9.57
C ILE A 19 12.27 -15.82 10.57
N ASN A 20 11.82 -14.59 10.84
CA ASN A 20 10.70 -14.36 11.76
C ASN A 20 9.39 -14.98 11.25
N HIS A 21 9.14 -14.98 9.93
CA HIS A 21 7.99 -15.65 9.35
C HIS A 21 8.08 -17.17 9.49
N ALA A 22 9.23 -17.77 9.20
CA ALA A 22 9.46 -19.20 9.40
C ALA A 22 9.22 -19.60 10.86
N LEU A 23 9.75 -18.83 11.81
CA LEU A 23 9.51 -19.06 13.24
C LEU A 23 8.02 -19.00 13.61
N THR A 24 7.25 -18.10 12.99
CA THR A 24 5.79 -18.01 13.21
C THR A 24 5.07 -19.26 12.69
N VAL A 25 5.44 -19.73 11.49
CA VAL A 25 4.85 -20.93 10.90
C VAL A 25 5.17 -22.17 11.74
N ILE A 26 6.45 -22.34 12.14
CA ILE A 26 6.90 -23.45 12.97
C ILE A 26 6.20 -23.42 14.34
N SER A 27 6.08 -22.25 14.97
CA SER A 27 5.36 -22.10 16.23
C SER A 27 3.90 -22.53 16.10
N GLY A 28 3.19 -22.07 15.04
CA GLY A 28 1.81 -22.46 14.80
C GLY A 28 1.65 -23.97 14.53
N PHE A 29 2.60 -24.58 13.83
CA PHE A 29 2.61 -26.04 13.63
C PHE A 29 2.66 -26.80 14.94
N TYR A 30 3.59 -26.46 15.84
CA TYR A 30 3.69 -27.12 17.14
C TYR A 30 2.51 -26.85 18.05
N GLU A 31 1.95 -25.62 18.02
CA GLU A 31 0.74 -25.28 18.77
C GLU A 31 -0.47 -26.13 18.33
N PHE A 32 -0.64 -26.30 17.02
CA PHE A 32 -1.71 -27.13 16.46
C PHE A 32 -1.57 -28.59 16.93
N HIS A 33 -0.38 -29.19 16.83
CA HIS A 33 -0.15 -30.56 17.26
C HIS A 33 -0.28 -30.76 18.76
N ALA A 34 0.20 -29.80 19.56
CA ALA A 34 0.03 -29.84 21.02
C ALA A 34 -1.46 -29.80 21.42
N GLY A 35 -2.26 -28.94 20.74
CA GLY A 35 -3.71 -28.88 20.97
C GLY A 35 -4.47 -30.15 20.59
N ASN A 36 -3.90 -30.97 19.71
CA ASN A 36 -4.45 -32.29 19.31
C ASN A 36 -3.84 -33.47 20.09
N GLY A 37 -3.10 -33.21 21.14
CA GLY A 37 -2.46 -34.28 21.94
C GLY A 37 -1.32 -35.01 21.23
N ALA A 38 -0.86 -34.53 20.08
CA ALA A 38 0.19 -35.11 19.26
C ALA A 38 1.34 -34.11 19.07
N GLY A 39 2.29 -34.08 19.97
CA GLY A 39 3.43 -33.17 19.85
C GLY A 39 4.16 -32.95 21.18
N PRO A 40 5.20 -32.13 21.18
CA PRO A 40 5.90 -31.81 22.40
C PRO A 40 5.00 -30.99 23.34
N VAL A 41 5.06 -31.29 24.63
CA VAL A 41 4.27 -30.57 25.67
C VAL A 41 4.61 -29.08 25.70
N VAL A 42 5.82 -28.69 25.30
CA VAL A 42 6.26 -27.31 25.22
C VAL A 42 6.64 -26.98 23.79
N ASN A 43 6.06 -25.89 23.24
CA ASN A 43 6.43 -25.40 21.92
C ASN A 43 7.93 -25.05 21.87
N PRO A 44 8.73 -25.70 21.00
CA PRO A 44 10.18 -25.46 20.92
C PRO A 44 10.52 -24.05 20.40
N VAL A 45 9.56 -23.33 19.79
CA VAL A 45 9.74 -21.94 19.40
C VAL A 45 9.32 -21.04 20.56
N PRO A 46 10.26 -20.32 21.19
CA PRO A 46 9.94 -19.47 22.33
C PRO A 46 8.88 -18.42 21.97
N ALA A 47 7.82 -18.36 22.76
CA ALA A 47 6.82 -17.30 22.64
C ALA A 47 7.43 -15.93 22.99
N SER A 48 6.92 -14.87 22.36
CA SER A 48 7.20 -13.51 22.83
C SER A 48 6.64 -13.36 24.26
N LYS A 49 7.27 -12.53 25.06
CA LYS A 49 6.72 -12.21 26.40
C LYS A 49 5.36 -11.50 26.30
N ASP A 50 5.09 -10.80 25.18
CA ASP A 50 3.78 -10.19 24.85
C ASP A 50 2.65 -11.20 24.92
N ARG A 51 2.81 -12.31 24.21
CA ARG A 51 1.77 -13.36 24.14
C ARG A 51 1.55 -14.04 25.52
N ARG A 52 2.62 -14.14 26.32
CA ARG A 52 2.47 -14.61 27.71
C ARG A 52 1.76 -13.59 28.59
N ALA A 53 1.99 -12.30 28.34
CA ALA A 53 1.36 -11.21 29.06
C ALA A 53 -0.12 -11.01 28.68
N GLU A 54 -0.47 -11.18 27.39
CA GLU A 54 -1.87 -11.18 26.91
C GLU A 54 -2.68 -12.35 27.47
N LEU A 55 -2.03 -13.48 27.72
CA LEU A 55 -2.65 -14.69 28.30
C LEU A 55 -2.68 -14.67 29.84
N SER A 56 -2.01 -13.71 30.49
CA SER A 56 -2.03 -13.57 31.95
C SER A 56 -3.11 -12.57 32.37
N HIS A 57 -3.90 -12.92 33.43
CA HIS A 57 -4.80 -11.97 34.06
C HIS A 57 -4.02 -10.80 34.63
N ARG A 58 -4.34 -9.58 34.19
CA ARG A 58 -3.72 -8.34 34.66
C ARG A 58 -4.75 -7.35 35.12
N SER A 59 -4.42 -6.64 36.18
CA SER A 59 -5.15 -5.46 36.60
C SER A 59 -4.93 -4.32 35.58
N PRO A 60 -5.99 -3.59 35.18
CA PRO A 60 -5.83 -2.40 34.34
C PRO A 60 -4.95 -1.30 34.95
N MET A 61 -4.69 -1.38 36.27
CA MET A 61 -3.88 -0.42 37.03
C MET A 61 -2.39 -0.78 37.06
N GLU A 62 -2.00 -1.94 36.54
CA GLU A 62 -0.58 -2.33 36.50
C GLU A 62 0.16 -1.60 35.39
N ALA A 63 1.39 -1.16 35.69
CA ALA A 63 2.27 -0.51 34.73
C ALA A 63 2.54 -1.40 33.51
N PRO A 64 2.59 -0.85 32.28
CA PRO A 64 2.89 -1.60 31.06
C PRO A 64 4.25 -2.31 31.18
N ILE A 65 4.28 -3.62 30.91
CA ILE A 65 5.55 -4.34 30.88
C ILE A 65 6.28 -4.00 29.57
N HIS A 66 7.53 -3.57 29.69
CA HIS A 66 8.43 -3.49 28.54
C HIS A 66 8.72 -4.88 28.00
N VAL A 67 8.11 -5.18 26.87
CA VAL A 67 8.17 -6.51 26.28
C VAL A 67 9.49 -6.71 25.57
N ARG A 68 10.23 -7.72 26.01
CA ARG A 68 11.45 -8.16 25.33
C ARG A 68 11.07 -9.09 24.16
N ARG A 69 11.69 -8.85 23.01
CA ARG A 69 11.58 -9.71 21.83
C ARG A 69 11.85 -11.18 22.19
N ALA A 70 11.10 -12.11 21.59
CA ALA A 70 11.38 -13.53 21.72
C ALA A 70 12.83 -13.85 21.27
N ARG A 71 13.50 -14.74 22.01
CA ARG A 71 14.94 -15.03 21.90
C ARG A 71 15.42 -15.32 20.47
N LEU A 72 14.64 -16.04 19.68
CA LEU A 72 15.02 -16.42 18.32
C LEU A 72 14.63 -15.39 17.26
N ARG A 73 13.75 -14.42 17.57
CA ARG A 73 13.30 -13.45 16.58
C ARG A 73 14.35 -12.39 16.31
N GLN A 74 14.57 -12.17 15.02
CA GLN A 74 15.53 -11.19 14.51
C GLN A 74 14.96 -9.77 14.55
N ARG A 75 15.83 -8.78 14.75
CA ARG A 75 15.44 -7.36 14.59
C ARG A 75 15.24 -7.06 13.11
N VAL A 76 14.03 -6.62 12.78
CA VAL A 76 13.71 -6.13 11.42
C VAL A 76 13.84 -4.61 11.44
N PRO A 77 14.77 -4.04 10.68
CA PRO A 77 14.84 -2.58 10.53
C PRO A 77 13.53 -2.05 9.93
N LYS A 78 13.03 -0.95 10.45
CA LYS A 78 11.94 -0.21 9.80
C LYS A 78 12.51 0.41 8.52
N GLN A 79 12.09 -0.08 7.38
CA GLN A 79 12.42 0.49 6.10
C GLN A 79 11.23 1.29 5.61
N LEU A 80 11.46 2.52 5.17
CA LEU A 80 10.45 3.29 4.46
C LEU A 80 10.15 2.61 3.12
N PRO A 81 8.87 2.62 2.69
CA PRO A 81 8.50 2.14 1.36
C PRO A 81 9.26 2.94 0.29
N ARG A 82 9.76 2.24 -0.71
CA ARG A 82 10.42 2.91 -1.83
C ARG A 82 9.38 3.48 -2.79
N SER A 83 9.54 4.73 -3.17
CA SER A 83 8.80 5.36 -4.25
C SER A 83 9.75 5.73 -5.39
N LEU A 84 9.27 5.72 -6.63
CA LEU A 84 10.03 6.17 -7.78
C LEU A 84 10.02 7.70 -7.80
N PRO A 85 11.21 8.35 -7.84
CA PRO A 85 11.31 9.76 -8.18
C PRO A 85 10.78 10.04 -9.59
N ASP A 86 10.27 11.24 -9.83
CA ASP A 86 9.61 11.56 -11.11
C ASP A 86 10.52 11.35 -12.32
N GLY A 87 11.78 11.79 -12.27
CA GLY A 87 12.72 11.55 -13.37
C GLY A 87 12.97 10.05 -13.65
N MET A 88 13.01 9.20 -12.62
CA MET A 88 13.12 7.75 -12.80
C MET A 88 11.82 7.11 -13.29
N TRP A 89 10.68 7.71 -12.98
CA TRP A 89 9.41 7.31 -13.55
C TRP A 89 9.39 7.55 -15.05
N ASP A 90 9.80 8.72 -15.51
CA ASP A 90 9.83 9.06 -16.92
C ASP A 90 10.75 8.13 -17.70
N GLU A 91 11.99 7.88 -17.21
CA GLU A 91 12.90 6.91 -17.80
C GLU A 91 12.29 5.49 -17.88
N LEU A 92 11.62 5.04 -16.80
CA LEU A 92 10.98 3.73 -16.77
C LEU A 92 9.83 3.65 -17.76
N PHE A 93 9.05 4.71 -17.87
CA PHE A 93 7.94 4.81 -18.80
C PHE A 93 8.39 4.80 -20.26
N GLU A 94 9.42 5.55 -20.59
CA GLU A 94 10.05 5.56 -21.93
C GLU A 94 10.66 4.20 -22.30
N ALA A 95 11.17 3.46 -21.32
CA ALA A 95 11.68 2.12 -21.55
C ALA A 95 10.61 1.08 -21.92
N MET A 96 9.31 1.40 -21.75
CA MET A 96 8.20 0.52 -22.15
C MET A 96 8.08 0.50 -23.68
N LYS A 97 8.08 -0.71 -24.25
CA LYS A 97 8.15 -0.92 -25.70
C LYS A 97 6.81 -0.81 -26.43
N ASN A 98 5.70 -0.87 -25.71
CA ASN A 98 4.36 -0.95 -26.28
C ASN A 98 3.31 -0.31 -25.38
N ASP A 99 2.16 0.03 -25.96
CA ASP A 99 1.11 0.77 -25.27
C ASP A 99 0.40 -0.04 -24.19
N ARG A 100 0.34 -1.38 -24.31
CA ARG A 100 -0.16 -2.25 -23.22
C ARG A 100 0.67 -2.05 -21.96
N ASP A 101 1.99 -2.09 -22.08
CA ASP A 101 2.89 -1.99 -20.92
C ASP A 101 2.85 -0.57 -20.33
N ARG A 102 2.75 0.46 -21.19
CA ARG A 102 2.54 1.87 -20.77
C ARG A 102 1.20 2.06 -20.06
N ALA A 103 0.11 1.54 -20.62
CA ALA A 103 -1.21 1.62 -20.00
C ALA A 103 -1.21 0.96 -18.63
N LEU A 104 -0.68 -0.25 -18.54
CA LEU A 104 -0.64 -1.00 -17.29
C LEU A 104 0.24 -0.31 -16.24
N LEU A 105 1.39 0.23 -16.63
CA LEU A 105 2.27 0.97 -15.76
C LEU A 105 1.60 2.26 -15.23
N SER A 106 0.92 3.00 -16.11
CA SER A 106 0.13 4.18 -15.73
C SER A 106 -1.01 3.84 -14.78
N CYS A 107 -1.73 2.73 -15.01
CA CYS A 107 -2.73 2.22 -14.08
C CYS A 107 -2.15 1.90 -12.70
N TYR A 108 -0.98 1.27 -12.61
CA TYR A 108 -0.35 0.97 -11.33
C TYR A 108 -0.09 2.22 -10.49
N VAL A 109 0.51 3.24 -11.10
CA VAL A 109 0.94 4.44 -10.38
C VAL A 109 -0.21 5.39 -10.10
N SER A 110 -1.24 5.42 -10.93
CA SER A 110 -2.39 6.32 -10.71
C SER A 110 -3.46 5.73 -9.79
N SER A 111 -3.74 4.42 -9.89
CA SER A 111 -4.79 3.78 -9.09
C SER A 111 -4.31 3.18 -7.78
N GLY A 112 -3.02 2.93 -7.67
CA GLY A 112 -2.45 2.19 -6.54
C GLY A 112 -2.99 0.75 -6.40
N ALA A 113 -3.64 0.20 -7.42
CA ALA A 113 -4.16 -1.16 -7.38
C ALA A 113 -3.03 -2.21 -7.26
N ARG A 114 -3.34 -3.39 -6.74
CA ARG A 114 -2.38 -4.49 -6.69
C ARG A 114 -2.20 -5.12 -8.06
N ALA A 115 -1.04 -5.70 -8.30
CA ALA A 115 -0.71 -6.31 -9.59
C ALA A 115 -1.75 -7.36 -10.03
N GLU A 116 -2.14 -8.26 -9.14
CA GLU A 116 -3.14 -9.28 -9.43
C GLU A 116 -4.53 -8.69 -9.68
N GLU A 117 -4.89 -7.61 -8.98
CA GLU A 117 -6.15 -6.89 -9.17
C GLU A 117 -6.22 -6.29 -10.57
N LEU A 118 -5.16 -5.58 -11.01
CA LEU A 118 -5.10 -5.00 -12.36
C LEU A 118 -5.04 -6.06 -13.46
N LEU A 119 -4.27 -7.13 -13.26
CA LEU A 119 -4.15 -8.21 -14.25
C LEU A 119 -5.43 -9.03 -14.39
N GLY A 120 -6.31 -8.98 -13.39
CA GLY A 120 -7.57 -9.71 -13.35
C GLY A 120 -8.73 -9.02 -14.05
N ILE A 121 -8.61 -7.74 -14.45
CA ILE A 121 -9.73 -6.98 -15.03
C ILE A 121 -10.11 -7.46 -16.44
N GLU A 122 -11.35 -7.23 -16.79
CA GLU A 122 -11.96 -7.50 -18.09
C GLU A 122 -12.36 -6.18 -18.78
N ILE A 123 -12.77 -6.24 -20.03
CA ILE A 123 -13.19 -5.01 -20.75
C ILE A 123 -14.39 -4.32 -20.08
N GLY A 124 -15.32 -5.10 -19.51
CA GLY A 124 -16.49 -4.58 -18.79
C GLY A 124 -16.15 -3.93 -17.43
N ASP A 125 -14.91 -4.04 -16.98
CA ASP A 125 -14.42 -3.37 -15.77
C ASP A 125 -13.87 -1.96 -16.04
N VAL A 126 -13.83 -1.53 -17.30
CA VAL A 126 -13.30 -0.22 -17.70
C VAL A 126 -14.44 0.77 -17.86
N ASN A 127 -14.54 1.75 -16.97
CA ASN A 127 -15.46 2.88 -17.09
C ASN A 127 -14.73 4.07 -17.72
N TRP A 128 -14.89 4.21 -19.05
CA TRP A 128 -14.24 5.26 -19.83
C TRP A 128 -14.70 6.65 -19.45
N ALA A 129 -16.02 6.83 -19.27
CA ALA A 129 -16.61 8.13 -18.94
C ALA A 129 -16.20 8.63 -17.55
N GLY A 130 -16.15 7.74 -16.58
CA GLY A 130 -15.76 8.07 -15.21
C GLY A 130 -14.25 8.01 -14.95
N GLN A 131 -13.43 7.63 -15.94
CA GLN A 131 -12.00 7.39 -15.80
C GLN A 131 -11.68 6.49 -14.58
N GLN A 132 -12.41 5.38 -14.47
CA GLN A 132 -12.31 4.42 -13.40
C GLN A 132 -12.15 3.01 -13.95
N ILE A 133 -11.46 2.17 -13.21
CA ILE A 133 -11.40 0.74 -13.44
C ILE A 133 -11.95 0.01 -12.21
N TYR A 134 -12.76 -1.01 -12.43
CA TYR A 134 -13.24 -1.87 -11.35
C TYR A 134 -12.24 -2.99 -11.11
N VAL A 135 -11.85 -3.16 -9.87
CA VAL A 135 -10.93 -4.23 -9.44
C VAL A 135 -11.58 -5.10 -8.37
N VAL A 136 -11.22 -6.37 -8.33
CA VAL A 136 -11.67 -7.28 -7.29
C VAL A 136 -10.62 -7.30 -6.18
N SER A 137 -11.00 -6.78 -5.02
CA SER A 137 -10.10 -6.64 -3.86
C SER A 137 -9.68 -8.01 -3.31
N LYS A 138 -8.37 -8.20 -3.11
CA LYS A 138 -7.83 -9.40 -2.47
C LYS A 138 -8.23 -9.43 -0.99
N GLY A 139 -8.98 -10.42 -0.59
CA GLY A 139 -9.48 -10.59 0.78
C GLY A 139 -10.99 -10.52 0.86
N THR A 140 -11.60 -9.37 0.62
CA THR A 140 -13.06 -9.18 0.62
C THR A 140 -13.73 -9.73 -0.63
N LYS A 141 -13.00 -9.89 -1.73
CA LYS A 141 -13.51 -10.21 -3.07
C LYS A 141 -14.55 -9.22 -3.61
N ASN A 142 -14.66 -8.05 -2.99
CA ASN A 142 -15.56 -7.00 -3.47
C ASN A 142 -15.02 -6.39 -4.76
N ARG A 143 -15.93 -6.10 -5.69
CA ARG A 143 -15.66 -5.35 -6.91
C ARG A 143 -15.78 -3.86 -6.59
N GLU A 144 -14.67 -3.13 -6.67
CA GLU A 144 -14.57 -1.73 -6.26
C GLU A 144 -13.98 -0.87 -7.37
N PRO A 145 -14.53 0.35 -7.61
CA PRO A 145 -13.94 1.28 -8.55
C PRO A 145 -12.66 1.89 -7.98
N VAL A 146 -11.65 2.04 -8.82
CA VAL A 146 -10.45 2.80 -8.52
C VAL A 146 -10.21 3.81 -9.65
N PRO A 147 -9.83 5.05 -9.33
CA PRO A 147 -9.50 6.04 -10.34
C PRO A 147 -8.22 5.64 -11.08
N ALA A 148 -8.12 6.01 -12.35
CA ALA A 148 -6.89 5.91 -13.12
C ALA A 148 -6.67 7.19 -13.92
N SER A 149 -5.40 7.51 -14.21
CA SER A 149 -5.06 8.76 -14.91
C SER A 149 -5.59 8.78 -16.34
N PRO A 150 -5.83 9.99 -16.90
CA PRO A 150 -6.19 10.12 -18.33
C PRO A 150 -5.17 9.44 -19.26
N ASP A 151 -3.88 9.49 -18.93
CA ASP A 151 -2.84 8.81 -19.69
C ASP A 151 -2.99 7.29 -19.67
N ALA A 152 -3.42 6.70 -18.56
CA ALA A 152 -3.71 5.26 -18.49
C ALA A 152 -4.78 4.87 -19.52
N PHE A 153 -5.85 5.67 -19.63
CA PHE A 153 -6.92 5.44 -20.61
C PHE A 153 -6.46 5.70 -22.03
N ARG A 154 -5.66 6.73 -22.28
CA ARG A 154 -5.10 7.01 -23.61
C ARG A 154 -4.26 5.83 -24.13
N TYR A 155 -3.33 5.32 -23.31
CA TYR A 155 -2.52 4.16 -23.70
C TYR A 155 -3.32 2.87 -23.76
N LEU A 156 -4.36 2.73 -22.92
CA LEU A 156 -5.27 1.61 -22.98
C LEU A 156 -6.04 1.60 -24.31
N ALA A 157 -6.57 2.75 -24.75
CA ALA A 157 -7.23 2.87 -26.04
C ALA A 157 -6.27 2.54 -27.21
N ALA A 158 -5.05 3.04 -27.18
CA ALA A 158 -4.02 2.73 -28.17
C ALA A 158 -3.68 1.23 -28.19
N TYR A 159 -3.54 0.61 -27.03
CA TYR A 159 -3.36 -0.83 -26.95
C TYR A 159 -4.50 -1.63 -27.56
N LEU A 160 -5.75 -1.28 -27.22
CA LEU A 160 -6.93 -1.99 -27.72
C LEU A 160 -7.15 -1.79 -29.23
N SER A 161 -6.77 -0.62 -29.77
CA SER A 161 -6.84 -0.38 -31.22
C SER A 161 -5.87 -1.27 -31.99
N GLN A 162 -4.72 -1.60 -31.42
CA GLN A 162 -3.68 -2.46 -32.03
C GLN A 162 -3.95 -3.95 -31.81
N ALA A 163 -4.32 -4.34 -30.60
CA ALA A 163 -4.46 -5.72 -30.18
C ALA A 163 -5.89 -6.28 -30.33
N GLY A 164 -6.86 -5.43 -30.69
CA GLY A 164 -8.27 -5.74 -30.70
C GLY A 164 -8.89 -5.77 -29.28
N VAL A 165 -10.19 -5.53 -29.23
CA VAL A 165 -10.96 -5.57 -27.99
C VAL A 165 -11.19 -7.04 -27.57
N PRO A 166 -10.93 -7.42 -26.31
CA PRO A 166 -11.24 -8.76 -25.82
C PRO A 166 -12.73 -9.03 -25.83
N LYS A 167 -13.11 -10.30 -25.98
CA LYS A 167 -14.52 -10.72 -25.83
C LYS A 167 -14.94 -10.59 -24.37
N ALA A 168 -16.25 -10.54 -24.14
CA ALA A 168 -16.80 -10.55 -22.79
C ALA A 168 -16.33 -11.81 -22.03
N GLY A 169 -15.87 -11.63 -20.78
CA GLY A 169 -15.30 -12.69 -19.96
C GLY A 169 -13.79 -12.95 -20.19
N GLU A 170 -13.19 -12.33 -21.21
CA GLU A 170 -11.74 -12.44 -21.42
C GLU A 170 -11.01 -11.32 -20.65
N LYS A 171 -9.79 -11.65 -20.17
CA LYS A 171 -8.95 -10.68 -19.49
C LYS A 171 -8.49 -9.56 -20.43
N LEU A 172 -8.52 -8.32 -19.92
CA LEU A 172 -8.14 -7.12 -20.67
C LEU A 172 -6.69 -7.17 -21.15
N TRP A 173 -5.79 -7.57 -20.29
CA TRP A 173 -4.36 -7.62 -20.57
C TRP A 173 -3.96 -8.97 -21.16
N ARG A 174 -3.51 -8.96 -22.42
CA ARG A 174 -3.15 -10.18 -23.15
C ARG A 174 -1.68 -10.17 -23.56
N ALA A 175 -1.13 -11.35 -23.82
CA ALA A 175 0.19 -11.50 -24.45
C ALA A 175 0.18 -10.87 -25.84
N LEU A 176 1.27 -10.18 -26.22
CA LEU A 176 1.41 -9.52 -27.53
C LEU A 176 2.08 -10.44 -28.58
N ARG A 177 2.51 -11.62 -28.20
CA ARG A 177 3.16 -12.57 -29.09
C ARG A 177 2.56 -13.95 -28.88
N GLY A 178 2.37 -14.68 -29.97
CA GLY A 178 1.70 -15.98 -29.97
C GLY A 178 0.20 -15.86 -29.78
N ASP A 179 -0.43 -16.95 -29.37
CA ASP A 179 -1.87 -16.97 -29.14
C ASP A 179 -2.32 -15.98 -28.06
N PRO A 180 -3.47 -15.33 -28.25
CA PRO A 180 -4.05 -14.42 -27.26
C PRO A 180 -4.32 -15.17 -25.95
N ARG A 181 -3.51 -14.92 -24.96
CA ARG A 181 -3.65 -15.48 -23.60
C ARG A 181 -3.51 -14.38 -22.56
N PRO A 182 -4.14 -14.51 -21.38
CA PRO A 182 -4.02 -13.53 -20.33
C PRO A 182 -2.57 -13.24 -19.94
N LEU A 183 -2.25 -11.98 -19.70
CA LEU A 183 -0.95 -11.56 -19.19
C LEU A 183 -0.81 -12.01 -17.74
N THR A 184 0.16 -12.87 -17.46
CA THR A 184 0.41 -13.36 -16.11
C THR A 184 1.27 -12.37 -15.31
N TYR A 185 1.20 -12.48 -13.97
CA TYR A 185 2.08 -11.73 -13.06
C TYR A 185 3.56 -11.93 -13.41
N SER A 186 3.96 -13.17 -13.69
CA SER A 186 5.34 -13.50 -14.08
C SER A 186 5.76 -12.83 -15.38
N ALA A 187 4.86 -12.74 -16.35
CA ALA A 187 5.12 -12.06 -17.62
C ALA A 187 5.28 -10.55 -17.43
N MET A 188 4.40 -9.91 -16.65
CA MET A 188 4.53 -8.48 -16.32
C MET A 188 5.80 -8.19 -15.51
N ARG A 189 6.12 -9.04 -14.53
CA ARG A 189 7.39 -8.92 -13.80
C ARG A 189 8.60 -8.97 -14.74
N ARG A 190 8.59 -9.84 -15.76
CA ARG A 190 9.67 -9.89 -16.78
C ARG A 190 9.73 -8.64 -17.64
N VAL A 191 8.60 -7.98 -17.94
CA VAL A 191 8.61 -6.67 -18.61
C VAL A 191 9.41 -5.67 -17.77
N LEU A 192 9.07 -5.56 -16.49
CA LEU A 192 9.76 -4.64 -15.58
C LEU A 192 11.24 -5.01 -15.38
N GLN A 193 11.58 -6.29 -15.30
CA GLN A 193 12.97 -6.75 -15.20
C GLN A 193 13.80 -6.35 -16.42
N ARG A 194 13.24 -6.42 -17.65
CA ARG A 194 13.95 -5.98 -18.86
C ARG A 194 14.19 -4.46 -18.86
N ALA A 195 13.21 -3.68 -18.44
CA ALA A 195 13.36 -2.24 -18.28
C ALA A 195 14.41 -1.90 -17.22
N ASN A 196 14.35 -2.56 -16.07
CA ASN A 196 15.37 -2.42 -15.01
C ASN A 196 16.78 -2.74 -15.49
N ALA A 197 16.95 -3.80 -16.27
CA ALA A 197 18.26 -4.17 -16.82
C ALA A 197 18.82 -3.08 -17.75
N LYS A 198 17.97 -2.49 -18.59
CA LYS A 198 18.34 -1.37 -19.46
C LYS A 198 18.73 -0.12 -18.66
N LEU A 199 17.97 0.18 -17.59
CA LEU A 199 18.12 1.39 -16.77
C LEU A 199 19.08 1.19 -15.58
N GLN A 200 19.64 0.00 -15.40
CA GLN A 200 20.46 -0.37 -14.24
C GLN A 200 19.76 -0.15 -12.89
N THR A 201 18.43 -0.36 -12.88
CA THR A 201 17.57 -0.21 -11.71
C THR A 201 17.06 -1.57 -11.21
N ASN A 202 16.29 -1.59 -10.14
CA ASN A 202 15.70 -2.83 -9.60
C ASN A 202 14.30 -2.60 -8.99
N TRP A 203 13.49 -1.81 -9.68
CA TRP A 203 12.11 -1.54 -9.31
C TRP A 203 11.25 -2.78 -9.40
N THR A 204 10.27 -2.88 -8.50
CA THR A 204 9.30 -3.98 -8.46
C THR A 204 7.89 -3.44 -8.69
N LEU A 205 6.94 -4.32 -9.04
CA LEU A 205 5.53 -3.93 -9.16
C LEU A 205 4.97 -3.37 -7.83
N HIS A 206 5.53 -3.82 -6.70
CA HIS A 206 5.13 -3.29 -5.40
C HIS A 206 5.63 -1.86 -5.16
N ASP A 207 6.84 -1.52 -5.67
CA ASP A 207 7.35 -0.16 -5.59
C ASP A 207 6.49 0.82 -6.39
N LEU A 208 5.85 0.39 -7.49
CA LEU A 208 4.89 1.22 -8.25
C LEU A 208 3.66 1.57 -7.40
N ARG A 209 3.12 0.61 -6.67
CA ARG A 209 2.03 0.85 -5.74
C ARG A 209 2.46 1.74 -4.57
N HIS A 210 3.68 1.57 -4.06
CA HIS A 210 4.24 2.47 -3.06
C HIS A 210 4.39 3.89 -3.60
N THR A 211 4.80 4.04 -4.87
CA THR A 211 4.88 5.34 -5.54
C THR A 211 3.52 6.02 -5.60
N ALA A 212 2.46 5.29 -5.99
CA ALA A 212 1.09 5.80 -5.97
C ALA A 212 0.70 6.30 -4.57
N ALA A 213 0.92 5.48 -3.54
CA ALA A 213 0.60 5.82 -2.16
C ALA A 213 1.38 7.04 -1.67
N THR A 214 2.67 7.13 -1.97
CA THR A 214 3.53 8.26 -1.60
C THR A 214 3.08 9.55 -2.29
N ARG A 215 2.78 9.50 -3.60
CA ARG A 215 2.30 10.68 -4.34
C ARG A 215 0.98 11.19 -3.78
N MET A 216 0.02 10.29 -3.54
CA MET A 216 -1.29 10.64 -2.95
C MET A 216 -1.15 11.18 -1.52
N ALA A 217 -0.32 10.53 -0.67
CA ALA A 217 -0.16 10.93 0.72
C ALA A 217 0.56 12.29 0.91
N ASN A 218 1.37 12.69 -0.08
CA ASN A 218 2.07 13.97 -0.09
C ASN A 218 1.34 15.05 -0.92
N ASP A 219 0.18 14.74 -1.50
CA ASP A 219 -0.65 15.74 -2.16
C ASP A 219 -1.44 16.54 -1.10
N PRO A 220 -1.29 17.88 -1.04
CA PRO A 220 -1.96 18.71 -0.04
C PRO A 220 -3.50 18.72 -0.18
N LYS A 221 -4.04 18.27 -1.31
CA LYS A 221 -5.48 18.18 -1.57
C LYS A 221 -6.08 16.85 -1.14
N MET A 222 -5.27 15.87 -0.75
CA MET A 222 -5.72 14.54 -0.33
C MET A 222 -5.53 14.35 1.17
N THR A 223 -6.58 13.90 1.83
CA THR A 223 -6.52 13.50 3.24
C THR A 223 -6.05 12.04 3.37
N LEU A 224 -5.46 11.72 4.52
CA LEU A 224 -4.98 10.35 4.77
C LEU A 224 -6.08 9.28 4.71
N PRO A 225 -7.33 9.51 5.20
CA PRO A 225 -8.44 8.58 4.99
C PRO A 225 -8.81 8.37 3.52
N GLU A 226 -8.74 9.41 2.68
CA GLU A 226 -8.98 9.27 1.24
C GLU A 226 -7.90 8.40 0.58
N VAL A 227 -6.63 8.63 0.91
CA VAL A 227 -5.52 7.78 0.45
C VAL A 227 -5.72 6.34 0.92
N GLN A 228 -6.10 6.12 2.18
CA GLN A 228 -6.40 4.79 2.71
C GLN A 228 -7.49 4.10 1.88
N ARG A 229 -8.56 4.82 1.56
CA ARG A 229 -9.69 4.30 0.76
C ARG A 229 -9.26 3.93 -0.65
N VAL A 230 -8.55 4.82 -1.37
CA VAL A 230 -8.04 4.55 -2.73
C VAL A 230 -7.09 3.35 -2.71
N MET A 231 -6.19 3.30 -1.74
CA MET A 231 -5.23 2.20 -1.58
C MET A 231 -5.87 0.90 -1.07
N ARG A 232 -7.10 0.94 -0.59
CA ARG A 232 -7.80 -0.22 0.03
C ARG A 232 -6.97 -0.86 1.14
N HIS A 233 -6.44 -0.02 2.04
CA HIS A 233 -5.74 -0.46 3.23
C HIS A 233 -6.71 -0.70 4.38
N ALA A 234 -6.69 -1.91 4.96
CA ALA A 234 -7.55 -2.26 6.09
C ALA A 234 -7.24 -1.46 7.36
N LYS A 235 -6.00 -0.98 7.50
CA LYS A 235 -5.53 -0.20 8.66
C LYS A 235 -4.91 1.11 8.22
N LEU A 236 -5.21 2.19 8.94
CA LEU A 236 -4.68 3.54 8.68
C LEU A 236 -3.15 3.58 8.84
N ASP A 237 -2.61 2.85 9.81
CA ASP A 237 -1.16 2.73 10.04
C ASP A 237 -0.40 2.30 8.79
N THR A 238 -1.01 1.47 7.94
CA THR A 238 -0.41 1.04 6.67
C THR A 238 -0.27 2.20 5.69
N THR A 239 -1.13 3.21 5.79
CA THR A 239 -1.08 4.41 4.96
C THR A 239 -0.17 5.48 5.56
N GLY A 240 -0.15 5.60 6.89
CA GLY A 240 0.67 6.57 7.63
C GLY A 240 2.18 6.48 7.35
N ILE A 241 2.67 5.29 6.96
CA ILE A 241 4.09 5.11 6.61
C ILE A 241 4.55 5.90 5.37
N TYR A 242 3.62 6.40 4.55
CA TYR A 242 3.92 7.21 3.36
C TYR A 242 3.97 8.70 3.63
N LEU A 243 3.52 9.14 4.80
CA LEU A 243 3.60 10.54 5.19
C LEU A 243 5.06 10.92 5.47
N THR A 244 5.58 11.77 4.63
CA THR A 244 6.83 12.49 4.92
C THR A 244 6.44 13.80 5.58
N VAL A 245 6.50 13.84 6.92
CA VAL A 245 6.24 15.08 7.65
C VAL A 245 7.43 16.00 7.43
N ARG A 246 7.23 17.07 6.67
CA ARG A 246 8.19 18.16 6.57
C ARG A 246 7.99 19.09 7.75
N LEU A 247 9.01 19.23 8.58
CA LEU A 247 8.98 20.11 9.75
C LEU A 247 8.65 21.58 9.37
N ASP A 248 9.15 22.02 8.22
CA ASP A 248 8.92 23.36 7.68
C ASP A 248 7.43 23.61 7.39
N GLU A 249 6.80 22.69 6.65
CA GLU A 249 5.36 22.75 6.35
C GLU A 249 4.49 22.65 7.61
N MET A 250 4.94 21.89 8.61
CA MET A 250 4.23 21.76 9.87
C MET A 250 4.33 23.05 10.69
N THR A 251 5.48 23.70 10.69
CA THR A 251 5.70 24.97 11.37
C THR A 251 4.81 26.07 10.77
N GLU A 252 4.74 26.15 9.45
CA GLU A 252 3.90 27.10 8.72
C GLU A 252 2.40 26.88 9.03
N LYS A 253 1.93 25.65 8.98
CA LYS A 253 0.54 25.29 9.33
C LYS A 253 0.20 25.59 10.79
N LEU A 254 1.15 25.42 11.71
CA LEU A 254 0.97 25.77 13.12
C LEU A 254 0.92 27.28 13.32
N GLN A 255 1.74 28.04 12.62
CA GLN A 255 1.67 29.51 12.64
C GLN A 255 0.30 29.98 12.14
N ASP A 256 -0.20 29.44 11.04
CA ASP A 256 -1.54 29.74 10.54
C ASP A 256 -2.64 29.36 11.54
N LEU A 257 -2.50 28.24 12.25
CA LEU A 257 -3.44 27.84 13.28
C LEU A 257 -3.45 28.82 14.45
N TYR A 258 -2.30 29.28 14.89
CA TYR A 258 -2.16 30.19 16.01
C TYR A 258 -2.60 31.64 15.69
N THR A 259 -2.54 32.03 14.42
CA THR A 259 -2.97 33.35 13.94
C THR A 259 -4.45 33.39 13.57
N ARG A 260 -5.15 32.24 13.53
CA ARG A 260 -6.59 32.22 13.26
C ARG A 260 -7.35 32.94 14.36
N PRO A 261 -8.25 33.88 14.01
CA PRO A 261 -9.13 34.53 15.02
C PRO A 261 -9.93 33.42 15.73
N ARG A 262 -10.04 33.53 17.05
CA ARG A 262 -10.91 32.66 17.82
C ARG A 262 -12.32 32.75 17.24
N GLN A 263 -12.88 31.63 16.84
CA GLN A 263 -14.28 31.59 16.44
C GLN A 263 -15.12 31.94 17.67
N VAL A 264 -15.80 33.05 17.59
CA VAL A 264 -16.81 33.39 18.61
C VAL A 264 -17.93 32.36 18.48
N PRO A 265 -18.31 31.67 19.57
CA PRO A 265 -19.39 30.71 19.53
C PRO A 265 -20.65 31.36 18.97
N LYS A 266 -21.19 30.84 17.87
CA LYS A 266 -22.50 31.28 17.37
C LYS A 266 -23.54 30.51 18.16
N PHE A 267 -24.17 31.20 19.10
CA PHE A 267 -25.33 30.64 19.82
C PHE A 267 -26.56 30.59 18.89
N ALA A 268 -27.44 29.64 19.15
CA ALA A 268 -28.72 29.58 18.43
C ALA A 268 -29.52 30.88 18.61
N PRO A 269 -30.38 31.26 17.64
CA PRO A 269 -31.20 32.45 17.76
C PRO A 269 -32.06 32.40 19.05
N GLY A 270 -31.98 33.44 19.85
CA GLY A 270 -32.73 33.54 21.13
C GLY A 270 -31.86 33.35 22.39
N TYR A 271 -30.56 33.03 22.24
CA TYR A 271 -29.64 32.99 23.40
C TYR A 271 -28.80 34.26 23.46
N ASP A 272 -28.83 34.93 24.63
CA ASP A 272 -27.95 36.05 24.90
C ASP A 272 -26.55 35.51 25.26
N PRO A 273 -25.49 35.96 24.58
CA PRO A 273 -24.12 35.52 24.87
C PRO A 273 -23.67 35.85 26.31
N GLU A 274 -24.21 36.90 26.94
CA GLU A 274 -23.87 37.27 28.32
C GLU A 274 -24.50 36.30 29.32
N ASP A 275 -25.76 35.89 29.09
CA ASP A 275 -26.44 34.90 29.92
C ASP A 275 -25.74 33.54 29.88
N VAL A 276 -25.31 33.14 28.71
CA VAL A 276 -24.58 31.85 28.55
C VAL A 276 -23.23 31.90 29.25
N ARG A 277 -22.50 32.99 29.21
CA ARG A 277 -21.25 33.18 29.98
C ARG A 277 -21.47 33.18 31.48
N ALA A 278 -22.55 33.81 31.95
CA ALA A 278 -22.89 33.87 33.38
C ALA A 278 -23.21 32.49 33.96
N VAL A 279 -23.81 31.59 33.16
CA VAL A 279 -24.24 30.24 33.59
C VAL A 279 -23.14 29.22 33.45
N PHE A 280 -22.33 29.24 32.38
CA PHE A 280 -21.36 28.19 32.04
C PHE A 280 -19.90 28.60 32.26
N GLY A 281 -19.60 29.82 32.67
CA GLY A 281 -18.26 30.28 32.94
C GLY A 281 -17.38 30.28 31.67
N GLY A 282 -17.03 31.41 31.16
CA GLY A 282 -16.13 31.58 30.04
C GLY A 282 -14.71 31.90 30.46
#